data_7dc119cc5616ea8112cb9f487ea04161
#
_entry.id   7dc119cc5616ea8112cb9f487ea04161
#
_cell.length_a   1.000
_cell.length_b   1.000
_cell.length_c   1.000
_cell.angle_alpha   90.00
_cell.angle_beta   90.00
_cell.angle_gamma   90.00
#
_symmetry.space_group_name_H-M   'P 1'
#
loop_
_entity.id
_entity.type
_entity.pdbx_description
1 polymer ?
#
loop_
_entity_poly.entity_id
_entity_poly.type
_entity_poly.pdbx_seq_one_letter_code
_entity_poly.pdbx_strand_id
1 'polypeptide(L)'
;MAQFVETPTRALPASGALGQYLRVKLTGGQLVLAGAADVEIGTMDVPAYVAGQSYAVRLRSAQGTVKMVAAGAIAAGAEVYSDANGTVGTTNTNPHRGTALTAASGAGSIIEVLPYQ
;
A
#
# COMPACT_ATOMS: atom_id res chain seq x y z
N MET A 1 6.03 -6.65 28.18
CA MET A 1 4.72 -7.19 27.82
C MET A 1 4.29 -6.68 26.46
N ALA A 2 3.90 -7.59 25.58
CA ALA A 2 3.35 -7.17 24.29
C ALA A 2 1.98 -6.56 24.49
N GLN A 3 1.72 -5.47 23.78
CA GLN A 3 0.46 -4.77 23.85
C GLN A 3 -0.24 -4.89 22.51
N PHE A 4 -1.47 -5.39 22.53
CA PHE A 4 -2.29 -5.50 21.33
C PHE A 4 -2.99 -4.16 21.06
N VAL A 5 -2.84 -3.64 19.87
CA VAL A 5 -3.45 -2.38 19.47
C VAL A 5 -4.32 -2.61 18.24
N GLU A 6 -5.62 -2.38 18.39
CA GLU A 6 -6.60 -2.52 17.31
C GLU A 6 -6.86 -1.16 16.66
N THR A 7 -5.89 -0.65 15.91
CA THR A 7 -6.09 0.57 15.16
C THR A 7 -5.92 0.31 13.66
N PRO A 8 -6.71 0.96 12.79
CA PRO A 8 -6.53 0.81 11.35
C PRO A 8 -5.30 1.54 10.83
N THR A 9 -4.81 2.51 11.57
CA THR A 9 -3.66 3.31 11.17
C THR A 9 -2.64 3.40 12.28
N ARG A 10 -1.38 3.64 11.91
CA ARG A 10 -0.31 3.86 12.85
C ARG A 10 0.66 4.88 12.27
N ALA A 11 1.14 5.81 13.08
CA ALA A 11 2.15 6.76 12.67
C ALA A 11 3.54 6.12 12.74
N LEU A 12 4.29 6.18 11.64
CA LEU A 12 5.63 5.62 11.54
C LEU A 12 6.53 6.62 10.81
N PRO A 13 7.85 6.64 11.14
CA PRO A 13 8.75 7.60 10.50
C PRO A 13 9.02 7.24 9.04
N ALA A 14 8.99 8.24 8.17
CA ALA A 14 9.27 8.07 6.75
C ALA A 14 10.75 8.26 6.45
N SER A 15 11.26 7.55 5.45
CA SER A 15 12.64 7.71 4.97
C SER A 15 12.81 8.94 4.07
N GLY A 16 11.71 9.48 3.55
CA GLY A 16 11.71 10.62 2.65
C GLY A 16 10.30 10.87 2.13
N ALA A 17 10.19 11.48 0.96
CA ALA A 17 8.90 11.72 0.34
C ALA A 17 8.26 10.42 -0.11
N LEU A 18 7.00 10.19 0.27
CA LEU A 18 6.23 9.01 -0.08
C LEU A 18 4.83 9.47 -0.51
N GLY A 19 4.36 8.95 -1.64
CA GLY A 19 3.05 9.31 -2.16
C GLY A 19 1.91 8.69 -1.36
N GLN A 20 0.76 9.37 -1.35
CA GLN A 20 -0.45 8.86 -0.72
C GLN A 20 -0.91 7.59 -1.41
N TYR A 21 -1.39 6.63 -0.64
CA TYR A 21 -1.92 5.32 -1.07
C TYR A 21 -0.89 4.37 -1.67
N LEU A 22 0.39 4.72 -1.69
CA LEU A 22 1.45 3.79 -2.10
C LEU A 22 1.71 2.77 -1.00
N ARG A 23 2.02 1.55 -1.39
CA ARG A 23 2.36 0.47 -0.47
C ARG A 23 3.75 0.72 0.10
N VAL A 24 3.91 0.53 1.39
CA VAL A 24 5.17 0.79 2.09
C VAL A 24 5.58 -0.40 2.93
N LYS A 25 6.89 -0.50 3.18
CA LYS A 25 7.48 -1.47 4.08
C LYS A 25 8.43 -0.75 5.04
N LEU A 26 8.88 -1.46 6.06
CA LEU A 26 9.87 -0.91 7.00
C LEU A 26 11.27 -1.42 6.65
N THR A 27 12.21 -0.51 6.59
CA THR A 27 13.63 -0.82 6.43
C THR A 27 14.40 0.06 7.42
N GLY A 28 15.14 -0.58 8.33
CA GLY A 28 15.85 0.16 9.38
C GLY A 28 14.94 1.00 10.26
N GLY A 29 13.70 0.57 10.46
CA GLY A 29 12.71 1.27 11.28
C GLY A 29 12.02 2.44 10.58
N GLN A 30 12.28 2.66 9.30
CA GLN A 30 11.67 3.75 8.53
C GLN A 30 10.86 3.21 7.37
N LEU A 31 9.84 3.96 6.96
CA LEU A 31 8.98 3.61 5.83
C LEU A 31 9.72 3.87 4.51
N VAL A 32 9.70 2.86 3.65
CA VAL A 32 10.17 2.97 2.27
C VAL A 32 9.11 2.38 1.34
N LEU A 33 9.17 2.70 0.05
CA LEU A 33 8.24 2.13 -0.91
C LEU A 33 8.46 0.61 -1.02
N ALA A 34 7.37 -0.14 -1.03
CA ALA A 34 7.41 -1.58 -1.27
C ALA A 34 7.63 -1.84 -2.76
N GLY A 35 8.49 -2.80 -3.08
CA GLY A 35 8.78 -3.17 -4.46
C GLY A 35 7.82 -4.22 -4.99
N ALA A 36 8.08 -4.66 -6.24
CA ALA A 36 7.24 -5.65 -6.92
C ALA A 36 7.23 -7.01 -6.22
N ALA A 37 8.31 -7.39 -5.55
CA ALA A 37 8.41 -8.67 -4.85
C ALA A 37 8.03 -8.57 -3.37
N ASP A 38 7.65 -7.40 -2.88
CA ASP A 38 7.43 -7.16 -1.47
C ASP A 38 5.97 -7.25 -1.09
N VAL A 39 5.72 -7.75 0.13
CA VAL A 39 4.44 -7.62 0.80
C VAL A 39 4.54 -6.41 1.72
N GLU A 40 3.65 -5.45 1.53
CA GLU A 40 3.65 -4.22 2.31
C GLU A 40 3.21 -4.46 3.75
N ILE A 41 3.60 -3.58 4.67
CA ILE A 41 2.98 -3.51 6.00
C ILE A 41 1.69 -2.70 5.96
N GLY A 42 1.55 -1.84 4.97
CA GLY A 42 0.37 -1.00 4.80
C GLY A 42 0.52 -0.07 3.63
N THR A 43 -0.40 0.87 3.52
CA THR A 43 -0.40 1.92 2.51
C THR A 43 -0.39 3.28 3.19
N MET A 44 0.22 4.27 2.53
CA MET A 44 0.26 5.63 3.08
C MET A 44 -1.14 6.21 3.11
N ASP A 45 -1.64 6.51 4.31
CA ASP A 45 -2.95 7.14 4.47
C ASP A 45 -2.88 8.63 4.12
N VAL A 46 -1.71 9.23 4.33
CA VAL A 46 -1.39 10.61 3.95
C VAL A 46 -0.05 10.62 3.22
N PRO A 47 0.23 11.62 2.39
CA PRO A 47 1.55 11.71 1.77
C PRO A 47 2.62 12.11 2.80
N ALA A 48 3.83 11.61 2.64
CA ALA A 48 4.98 11.98 3.47
C ALA A 48 5.86 12.96 2.69
N TYR A 49 6.38 13.96 3.38
CA TYR A 49 7.19 15.01 2.76
C TYR A 49 8.60 15.10 3.33
N VAL A 50 8.78 14.82 4.62
CA VAL A 50 10.04 15.07 5.33
C VAL A 50 10.56 13.79 5.96
N ALA A 51 11.83 13.48 5.67
CA ALA A 51 12.49 12.33 6.25
C ALA A 51 12.57 12.46 7.76
N GLY A 52 12.32 11.37 8.47
CA GLY A 52 12.38 11.31 9.93
C GLY A 52 11.10 11.69 10.64
N GLN A 53 10.16 12.36 9.97
CA GLN A 53 8.86 12.66 10.56
C GLN A 53 7.93 11.45 10.41
N SER A 54 6.99 11.31 11.36
CA SER A 54 6.03 10.21 11.35
C SER A 54 4.76 10.62 10.61
N TYR A 55 4.23 9.69 9.82
CA TYR A 55 3.00 9.87 9.03
C TYR A 55 2.10 8.68 9.19
N ALA A 56 0.80 8.89 9.05
CA ALA A 56 -0.19 7.82 9.20
C ALA A 56 -0.09 6.80 8.07
N VAL A 57 -0.02 5.54 8.47
CA VAL A 57 -0.03 4.38 7.57
C VAL A 57 -1.26 3.55 7.87
N ARG A 58 -2.07 3.23 6.85
CA ARG A 58 -3.16 2.28 7.02
C ARG A 58 -2.55 0.89 7.00
N LEU A 59 -2.62 0.21 8.12
CA LEU A 59 -1.99 -1.11 8.27
C LEU A 59 -2.69 -2.15 7.41
N ARG A 60 -1.92 -3.10 6.88
CA ARG A 60 -2.45 -4.22 6.09
C ARG A 60 -3.47 -5.04 6.89
N SER A 61 -3.35 -5.06 8.20
CA SER A 61 -4.28 -5.76 9.09
C SER A 61 -5.61 -5.03 9.30
N ALA A 62 -5.75 -3.78 8.83
CA ALA A 62 -6.99 -3.03 9.01
C ALA A 62 -8.14 -3.70 8.28
N GLN A 63 -9.34 -3.66 8.87
CA GLN A 63 -10.52 -4.21 8.25
C GLN A 63 -11.07 -3.30 7.17
N GLY A 64 -11.81 -3.88 6.22
CA GLY A 64 -12.45 -3.15 5.14
C GLY A 64 -11.55 -3.07 3.91
N THR A 65 -11.92 -2.17 3.00
CA THR A 65 -11.18 -1.97 1.77
C THR A 65 -10.05 -0.96 1.96
N VAL A 66 -9.13 -0.92 1.01
CA VAL A 66 -8.01 0.00 1.03
C VAL A 66 -7.86 0.66 -0.34
N LYS A 67 -7.38 1.89 -0.36
CA LYS A 67 -7.04 2.58 -1.61
C LYS A 67 -5.59 2.29 -1.97
N MET A 68 -5.36 1.99 -3.23
CA MET A 68 -4.02 1.73 -3.77
C MET A 68 -3.86 2.43 -5.11
N VAL A 69 -2.60 2.65 -5.50
CA VAL A 69 -2.26 3.30 -6.76
C VAL A 69 -1.94 2.22 -7.79
N ALA A 70 -2.60 2.28 -8.95
CA ALA A 70 -2.37 1.33 -10.03
C ALA A 70 -1.12 1.66 -10.83
N ALA A 71 -0.38 0.62 -11.25
CA ALA A 71 0.76 0.78 -12.15
C ALA A 71 0.35 0.89 -13.61
N GLY A 72 -0.89 0.51 -13.93
CA GLY A 72 -1.43 0.54 -15.28
C GLY A 72 -2.92 0.28 -15.25
N ALA A 73 -3.51 0.01 -16.42
CA ALA A 73 -4.95 -0.27 -16.52
C ALA A 73 -5.30 -1.57 -15.79
N ILE A 74 -6.38 -1.53 -14.99
CA ILE A 74 -6.87 -2.68 -14.24
C ILE A 74 -8.40 -2.67 -14.35
N ALA A 75 -8.97 -3.82 -14.69
CA ALA A 75 -10.43 -3.95 -14.76
C ALA A 75 -11.01 -4.14 -13.36
N ALA A 76 -12.23 -3.64 -13.13
CA ALA A 76 -12.95 -3.93 -11.89
C ALA A 76 -13.18 -5.43 -11.78
N GLY A 77 -12.94 -5.99 -10.59
CA GLY A 77 -13.03 -7.43 -10.34
C GLY A 77 -11.75 -8.20 -10.61
N ALA A 78 -10.73 -7.57 -11.17
CA ALA A 78 -9.45 -8.22 -11.44
C ALA A 78 -8.64 -8.39 -10.16
N GLU A 79 -7.87 -9.48 -10.09
CA GLU A 79 -6.92 -9.67 -9.02
C GLU A 79 -5.74 -8.70 -9.19
N VAL A 80 -5.26 -8.14 -8.10
CA VAL A 80 -4.12 -7.21 -8.12
C VAL A 80 -2.95 -7.80 -7.36
N TYR A 81 -1.76 -7.49 -7.85
CA TYR A 81 -0.49 -8.01 -7.35
C TYR A 81 0.46 -6.86 -7.09
N SER A 82 1.47 -7.09 -6.26
CA SER A 82 2.50 -6.08 -6.00
C SER A 82 3.16 -5.64 -7.30
N ASP A 83 3.44 -4.35 -7.41
CA ASP A 83 4.20 -3.81 -8.53
C ASP A 83 5.25 -2.82 -8.01
N ALA A 84 6.08 -2.31 -8.89
CA ALA A 84 7.20 -1.45 -8.53
C ALA A 84 6.74 -0.14 -7.89
N ASN A 85 7.58 0.42 -7.03
CA ASN A 85 7.40 1.74 -6.42
C ASN A 85 6.09 1.89 -5.64
N GLY A 86 5.69 0.83 -4.95
CA GLY A 86 4.52 0.85 -4.08
C GLY A 86 3.18 0.79 -4.80
N THR A 87 3.16 0.51 -6.09
CA THR A 87 1.93 0.38 -6.87
C THR A 87 1.42 -1.06 -6.89
N VAL A 88 0.26 -1.27 -7.50
CA VAL A 88 -0.29 -2.61 -7.77
C VAL A 88 -0.56 -2.76 -9.26
N GLY A 89 -0.46 -3.98 -9.74
CA GLY A 89 -0.66 -4.31 -11.15
C GLY A 89 -1.25 -5.69 -11.33
N THR A 90 -1.12 -6.24 -12.52
CA THR A 90 -1.72 -7.51 -12.92
C THR A 90 -0.71 -8.62 -13.14
N THR A 91 0.55 -8.44 -12.77
CA THR A 91 1.61 -9.44 -12.93
C THR A 91 1.49 -10.52 -11.86
N ASN A 92 0.95 -11.68 -12.23
CA ASN A 92 0.55 -12.72 -11.27
C ASN A 92 1.72 -13.52 -10.69
N THR A 93 2.95 -13.24 -11.09
CA THR A 93 4.15 -13.82 -10.48
C THR A 93 4.57 -13.08 -9.22
N ASN A 94 4.01 -11.89 -8.99
CA ASN A 94 4.27 -11.09 -7.79
C ASN A 94 3.27 -11.44 -6.68
N PRO A 95 3.54 -11.04 -5.43
CA PRO A 95 2.61 -11.32 -4.33
C PRO A 95 1.20 -10.77 -4.59
N HIS A 96 0.18 -11.60 -4.33
CA HIS A 96 -1.23 -11.25 -4.48
C HIS A 96 -1.64 -10.28 -3.39
N ARG A 97 -2.19 -9.11 -3.77
CA ARG A 97 -2.56 -8.08 -2.81
C ARG A 97 -4.06 -7.93 -2.60
N GLY A 98 -4.88 -8.41 -3.51
CA GLY A 98 -6.32 -8.34 -3.34
C GLY A 98 -7.07 -8.36 -4.65
N THR A 99 -8.31 -7.87 -4.60
CA THR A 99 -9.21 -7.77 -5.75
C THR A 99 -9.59 -6.31 -5.96
N ALA A 100 -9.45 -5.81 -7.17
CA ALA A 100 -9.86 -4.45 -7.50
C ALA A 100 -11.38 -4.34 -7.50
N LEU A 101 -11.92 -3.45 -6.68
CA LEU A 101 -13.36 -3.18 -6.66
C LEU A 101 -13.75 -2.09 -7.66
N THR A 102 -12.80 -1.23 -8.00
CA THR A 102 -12.99 -0.20 -9.02
C THR A 102 -11.91 -0.32 -10.09
N ALA A 103 -12.20 0.14 -11.29
CA ALA A 103 -11.27 0.04 -12.40
C ALA A 103 -10.23 1.16 -12.37
N ALA A 104 -9.03 0.86 -12.89
CA ALA A 104 -8.00 1.86 -13.16
C ALA A 104 -7.91 2.10 -14.66
N SER A 105 -7.92 3.35 -15.09
CA SER A 105 -7.78 3.70 -16.50
C SER A 105 -6.33 3.68 -16.97
N GLY A 106 -5.38 3.77 -16.06
CA GLY A 106 -3.96 3.76 -16.39
C GLY A 106 -3.09 3.96 -15.16
N ALA A 107 -1.80 4.11 -15.37
CA ALA A 107 -0.83 4.34 -14.31
C ALA A 107 -1.19 5.58 -13.50
N GLY A 108 -1.08 5.48 -12.19
CA GLY A 108 -1.39 6.58 -11.27
C GLY A 108 -2.84 6.65 -10.82
N SER A 109 -3.73 5.85 -11.40
CA SER A 109 -5.14 5.80 -10.96
C SER A 109 -5.23 5.25 -9.55
N ILE A 110 -6.11 5.85 -8.74
CA ILE A 110 -6.37 5.35 -7.38
C ILE A 110 -7.58 4.44 -7.45
N ILE A 111 -7.42 3.22 -6.94
CA ILE A 111 -8.48 2.21 -6.96
C ILE A 111 -8.78 1.75 -5.54
N GLU A 112 -9.99 1.24 -5.37
CA GLU A 112 -10.38 0.58 -4.13
C GLU A 112 -10.11 -0.91 -4.26
N VAL A 113 -9.41 -1.48 -3.29
CA VAL A 113 -8.98 -2.88 -3.30
C VAL A 113 -9.53 -3.58 -2.07
N LEU A 114 -10.08 -4.77 -2.27
CA LEU A 114 -10.42 -5.69 -1.18
C LEU A 114 -9.16 -6.49 -0.87
N PRO A 115 -8.51 -6.29 0.29
CA PRO A 115 -7.22 -6.91 0.56
C PRO A 115 -7.29 -8.43 0.63
N TYR A 116 -6.25 -9.07 0.13
CA TYR A 116 -6.06 -10.50 0.30
C TYR A 116 -5.42 -10.75 1.66
N GLN A 117 -6.04 -11.61 2.44
CA GLN A 117 -5.59 -11.94 3.79
C GLN A 117 -4.80 -13.26 3.82
#